data_ec973628bce1d853e9091c660effc833
#
_entry.id   ec973628bce1d853e9091c660effc833
#
_cell.length_a   1.000
_cell.length_b   1.000
_cell.length_c   1.000
_cell.angle_alpha   90.00
_cell.angle_beta   90.00
_cell.angle_gamma   90.00
#
_symmetry.space_group_name_H-M   'P 1'
#
loop_
_entity.id
_entity.type
_entity.pdbx_description
1 polymer ?
#
loop_
_entity_poly.entity_id
_entity_poly.type
_entity_poly.pdbx_seq_one_letter_code
_entity_poly.pdbx_strand_id
1 'polypeptide(L)'
;MRNLIFILALLTAISFGVLPIPHSAQAGLVSAPQLREQMPQVPESCPVTKPPTPAFVPPSPYPNETTPGSLWFGTNKLWILLRTDGTWQGLPQWPDGTFRQKLFWWHEGYDLRETLHPPLKVTGKRLGSPAPPLQSGVSHGWTNDESHPFITNGINLPALGCWKITGRYADAELSFVVWVMK
;
A
#
# COMPACT_ATOMS: atom_id res chain seq x y z
N MET A 1 -52.12 -4.63 43.44
CA MET A 1 -53.09 -3.53 43.65
C MET A 1 -53.26 -2.84 42.31
N ARG A 2 -54.52 -2.93 41.85
CA ARG A 2 -55.00 -2.47 40.52
C ARG A 2 -55.20 -0.98 40.55
N ASN A 3 -54.74 -0.23 39.55
CA ASN A 3 -55.35 1.07 39.24
C ASN A 3 -55.53 1.17 37.72
N LEU A 4 -56.79 1.03 37.37
CA LEU A 4 -57.37 1.32 36.07
C LEU A 4 -57.68 2.83 36.04
N ILE A 5 -57.15 3.49 34.99
CA ILE A 5 -57.58 4.87 34.68
C ILE A 5 -58.11 4.87 33.23
N PHE A 6 -59.39 5.13 33.12
CA PHE A 6 -60.15 5.42 31.90
C PHE A 6 -59.81 6.82 31.43
N ILE A 7 -59.46 6.99 30.17
CA ILE A 7 -59.41 8.30 29.50
C ILE A 7 -60.33 8.27 28.27
N LEU A 8 -61.22 9.20 28.31
CA LEU A 8 -62.30 9.51 27.42
C LEU A 8 -61.84 9.93 26.02
N ALA A 9 -62.45 9.35 24.98
CA ALA A 9 -62.25 9.73 23.61
C ALA A 9 -63.01 11.00 23.26
N LEU A 10 -62.35 12.00 22.76
CA LEU A 10 -62.95 13.20 22.15
C LEU A 10 -62.70 13.15 20.62
N LEU A 11 -63.83 12.89 19.90
CA LEU A 11 -63.83 12.97 18.42
C LEU A 11 -63.98 14.43 17.98
N THR A 12 -62.99 15.01 17.38
CA THR A 12 -63.08 16.27 16.63
C THR A 12 -63.01 15.99 15.13
N ALA A 13 -64.11 16.27 14.44
CA ALA A 13 -64.19 16.22 12.99
C ALA A 13 -63.40 17.40 12.37
N ILE A 14 -62.36 17.11 11.59
CA ILE A 14 -61.62 18.11 10.83
C ILE A 14 -62.05 17.99 9.37
N SER A 15 -62.70 19.08 8.85
CA SER A 15 -63.06 19.26 7.46
C SER A 15 -61.84 19.45 6.57
N PHE A 16 -61.59 18.56 5.62
CA PHE A 16 -60.51 18.71 4.62
C PHE A 16 -60.92 19.70 3.54
N GLY A 17 -60.31 20.87 3.58
CA GLY A 17 -60.32 21.80 2.45
C GLY A 17 -59.32 21.31 1.39
N VAL A 18 -59.82 21.06 0.16
CA VAL A 18 -59.00 20.73 -1.01
C VAL A 18 -58.29 22.00 -1.48
N LEU A 19 -57.01 22.13 -1.23
CA LEU A 19 -56.19 23.17 -1.82
C LEU A 19 -55.65 22.71 -3.21
N PRO A 20 -55.61 23.60 -4.24
CA PRO A 20 -55.06 23.26 -5.53
C PRO A 20 -53.54 23.04 -5.41
N ILE A 21 -53.06 21.91 -5.94
CA ILE A 21 -51.65 21.56 -6.00
C ILE A 21 -50.95 22.42 -7.07
N PRO A 22 -49.94 23.25 -6.74
CA PRO A 22 -49.17 23.93 -7.75
C PRO A 22 -48.33 22.89 -8.54
N HIS A 23 -48.38 23.00 -9.86
CA HIS A 23 -47.53 22.18 -10.75
C HIS A 23 -46.06 22.42 -10.44
N SER A 24 -45.43 21.40 -9.88
CA SER A 24 -43.99 21.42 -9.64
C SER A 24 -43.26 21.49 -10.96
N ALA A 25 -42.54 22.57 -11.19
CA ALA A 25 -41.55 22.68 -12.23
C ALA A 25 -40.53 21.54 -12.05
N GLN A 26 -40.39 20.66 -13.02
CA GLN A 26 -39.34 19.68 -13.09
C GLN A 26 -37.99 20.44 -13.15
N ALA A 27 -37.34 20.58 -11.97
CA ALA A 27 -35.95 20.97 -11.93
C ALA A 27 -35.16 19.87 -12.63
N GLY A 28 -34.63 20.15 -13.83
CA GLY A 28 -33.72 19.25 -14.50
C GLY A 28 -32.57 18.91 -13.58
N LEU A 29 -32.43 17.63 -13.27
CA LEU A 29 -31.24 17.10 -12.59
C LEU A 29 -30.02 17.35 -13.50
N VAL A 30 -29.36 18.48 -13.29
CA VAL A 30 -28.00 18.67 -13.80
C VAL A 30 -27.15 17.62 -13.14
N SER A 31 -26.85 16.55 -13.87
CA SER A 31 -25.86 15.56 -13.43
C SER A 31 -24.58 16.31 -13.11
N ALA A 32 -24.26 16.39 -11.81
CA ALA A 32 -22.95 16.86 -11.37
C ALA A 32 -21.89 16.01 -12.09
N PRO A 33 -20.88 16.62 -12.74
CA PRO A 33 -19.79 15.85 -13.28
C PRO A 33 -19.17 15.07 -12.13
N GLN A 34 -19.24 13.74 -12.19
CA GLN A 34 -18.52 12.89 -11.26
C GLN A 34 -17.03 13.24 -11.45
N LEU A 35 -16.47 13.98 -10.52
CA LEU A 35 -15.04 14.04 -10.31
C LEU A 35 -14.61 12.59 -9.99
N ARG A 36 -14.34 11.82 -11.03
CA ARG A 36 -13.52 10.62 -10.90
C ARG A 36 -12.20 11.13 -10.37
N GLU A 37 -11.99 10.91 -9.08
CA GLU A 37 -10.68 11.06 -8.45
C GLU A 37 -9.74 10.20 -9.29
N GLN A 38 -8.99 10.85 -10.20
CA GLN A 38 -8.02 10.15 -11.04
C GLN A 38 -6.96 9.67 -10.08
N MET A 39 -6.99 8.37 -9.77
CA MET A 39 -5.89 7.73 -9.07
C MET A 39 -4.62 8.06 -9.84
N PRO A 40 -3.59 8.60 -9.17
CA PRO A 40 -2.36 9.00 -9.82
C PRO A 40 -1.80 7.78 -10.57
N GLN A 41 -1.71 7.90 -11.89
CA GLN A 41 -1.19 6.82 -12.73
C GLN A 41 0.34 6.85 -12.72
N VAL A 42 0.94 5.66 -12.75
CA VAL A 42 2.38 5.51 -12.98
C VAL A 42 2.70 6.08 -14.35
N PRO A 43 3.62 7.07 -14.48
CA PRO A 43 4.03 7.58 -15.78
C PRO A 43 4.63 6.47 -16.66
N GLU A 44 4.38 6.49 -17.95
CA GLU A 44 4.96 5.53 -18.91
C GLU A 44 6.49 5.53 -18.90
N SER A 45 7.10 6.68 -18.56
CA SER A 45 8.55 6.81 -18.41
C SER A 45 9.13 6.10 -17.19
N CYS A 46 8.28 5.59 -16.26
CA CYS A 46 8.74 4.83 -15.11
C CYS A 46 8.52 3.33 -15.35
N PRO A 47 9.57 2.55 -15.62
CA PRO A 47 9.46 1.12 -15.90
C PRO A 47 9.30 0.34 -14.58
N VAL A 48 8.20 0.53 -13.87
CA VAL A 48 7.93 -0.18 -12.60
C VAL A 48 8.02 -1.69 -12.78
N THR A 49 8.54 -2.35 -11.77
CA THR A 49 8.62 -3.80 -11.74
C THR A 49 7.23 -4.41 -11.76
N LYS A 50 7.00 -5.27 -12.75
CA LYS A 50 5.75 -6.01 -12.95
C LYS A 50 5.92 -7.47 -12.54
N PRO A 51 4.82 -8.19 -12.27
CA PRO A 51 4.88 -9.63 -12.04
C PRO A 51 5.62 -10.33 -13.19
N PRO A 52 6.64 -11.17 -12.90
CA PRO A 52 7.29 -11.96 -13.94
C PRO A 52 6.35 -13.04 -14.51
N THR A 53 6.64 -13.50 -15.69
CA THR A 53 5.94 -14.62 -16.30
C THR A 53 6.94 -15.73 -16.66
N PRO A 54 6.88 -16.91 -16.00
CA PRO A 54 5.97 -17.31 -14.91
C PRO A 54 6.20 -16.48 -13.63
N ALA A 55 5.18 -16.43 -12.76
CA ALA A 55 5.29 -15.76 -11.46
C ALA A 55 6.41 -16.40 -10.61
N PHE A 56 7.17 -15.57 -9.92
CA PHE A 56 8.19 -16.06 -8.99
C PHE A 56 7.49 -16.66 -7.75
N VAL A 57 7.96 -17.82 -7.34
CA VAL A 57 7.52 -18.55 -6.15
C VAL A 57 8.73 -18.72 -5.24
N PRO A 58 8.67 -18.27 -3.97
CA PRO A 58 9.76 -18.51 -3.02
C PRO A 58 10.05 -20.00 -2.85
N PRO A 59 11.32 -20.38 -2.57
CA PRO A 59 11.65 -21.77 -2.28
C PRO A 59 10.99 -22.24 -0.98
N SER A 60 10.68 -23.54 -0.89
CA SER A 60 10.23 -24.14 0.37
C SER A 60 11.29 -23.93 1.48
N PRO A 61 10.90 -23.66 2.73
CA PRO A 61 9.54 -23.72 3.30
C PRO A 61 8.73 -22.43 3.23
N TYR A 62 9.18 -21.39 2.56
CA TYR A 62 8.49 -20.10 2.51
C TYR A 62 7.11 -20.18 1.84
N PRO A 63 6.12 -19.40 2.32
CA PRO A 63 4.77 -19.45 1.78
C PRO A 63 4.71 -18.94 0.34
N ASN A 64 3.94 -19.62 -0.49
CA ASN A 64 3.71 -19.21 -1.89
C ASN A 64 2.69 -18.08 -1.99
N GLU A 65 1.78 -18.00 -1.02
CA GLU A 65 0.71 -17.02 -1.00
C GLU A 65 1.21 -15.64 -0.57
N THR A 66 0.59 -14.61 -1.13
CA THR A 66 0.83 -13.22 -0.78
C THR A 66 -0.47 -12.56 -0.34
N THR A 67 -0.37 -11.42 0.33
CA THR A 67 -1.54 -10.58 0.59
C THR A 67 -2.11 -10.03 -0.72
N PRO A 68 -3.45 -9.83 -0.84
CA PRO A 68 -4.05 -9.23 -2.02
C PRO A 68 -3.36 -7.93 -2.45
N GLY A 69 -3.07 -7.78 -3.73
CA GLY A 69 -2.36 -6.63 -4.28
C GLY A 69 -0.84 -6.66 -4.12
N SER A 70 -0.28 -7.78 -3.66
CA SER A 70 1.17 -8.00 -3.53
C SER A 70 1.63 -9.16 -4.41
N LEU A 71 2.92 -9.20 -4.69
CA LEU A 71 3.57 -10.28 -5.43
C LEU A 71 4.94 -10.57 -4.81
N TRP A 72 5.36 -11.83 -4.86
CA TRP A 72 6.74 -12.20 -4.65
C TRP A 72 7.57 -11.81 -5.86
N PHE A 73 8.71 -11.16 -5.62
CA PHE A 73 9.64 -10.76 -6.66
C PHE A 73 11.07 -11.06 -6.24
N GLY A 74 11.82 -11.77 -7.08
CA GLY A 74 13.21 -12.08 -6.77
C GLY A 74 13.77 -13.26 -7.52
N THR A 75 14.76 -13.87 -6.88
CA THR A 75 15.43 -15.11 -7.30
C THR A 75 15.33 -16.13 -6.17
N ASN A 76 15.72 -17.37 -6.42
CA ASN A 76 15.75 -18.40 -5.36
C ASN A 76 16.67 -18.05 -4.18
N LYS A 77 17.60 -17.09 -4.35
CA LYS A 77 18.52 -16.68 -3.29
C LYS A 77 18.08 -15.44 -2.52
N LEU A 78 17.48 -14.45 -3.20
CA LEU A 78 17.07 -13.19 -2.59
C LEU A 78 15.74 -12.72 -3.19
N TRP A 79 14.76 -12.43 -2.35
CA TRP A 79 13.44 -11.97 -2.82
C TRP A 79 12.81 -10.98 -1.84
N ILE A 80 11.77 -10.32 -2.30
CA ILE A 80 11.05 -9.27 -1.61
C ILE A 80 9.56 -9.34 -1.96
N LEU A 81 8.72 -8.77 -1.12
CA LEU A 81 7.30 -8.56 -1.40
C LEU A 81 7.10 -7.16 -2.00
N LEU A 82 6.53 -7.09 -3.20
CA LEU A 82 6.19 -5.84 -3.88
C LEU A 82 4.69 -5.72 -4.10
N ARG A 83 4.22 -4.51 -4.33
CA ARG A 83 2.85 -4.30 -4.80
C ARG A 83 2.74 -4.63 -6.29
N THR A 84 1.63 -5.22 -6.69
CA THR A 84 1.37 -5.60 -8.10
C THR A 84 1.26 -4.41 -9.04
N ASP A 85 0.88 -3.23 -8.51
CA ASP A 85 0.80 -1.97 -9.25
C ASP A 85 2.16 -1.24 -9.39
N GLY A 86 3.20 -1.74 -8.70
CA GLY A 86 4.53 -1.14 -8.69
C GLY A 86 4.60 0.23 -8.00
N THR A 87 3.62 0.57 -7.15
CA THR A 87 3.55 1.88 -6.50
C THR A 87 3.81 1.81 -4.99
N TRP A 88 4.35 2.88 -4.44
CA TRP A 88 4.36 3.18 -3.01
C TRP A 88 3.66 4.51 -2.78
N GLN A 89 2.52 4.47 -2.11
CA GLN A 89 1.67 5.63 -1.85
C GLN A 89 1.57 5.92 -0.36
N GLY A 90 1.46 7.22 -0.01
CA GLY A 90 1.22 7.64 1.37
C GLY A 90 2.38 7.35 2.33
N LEU A 91 3.62 7.31 1.84
CA LEU A 91 4.77 7.09 2.70
C LEU A 91 4.89 8.20 3.75
N PRO A 92 5.24 7.87 5.01
CA PRO A 92 5.51 8.85 6.03
C PRO A 92 6.61 9.82 5.59
N GLN A 93 6.32 11.12 5.65
CA GLN A 93 7.32 12.16 5.41
C GLN A 93 7.93 12.60 6.74
N TRP A 94 9.26 12.66 6.78
CA TRP A 94 10.01 13.07 7.96
C TRP A 94 10.29 14.58 7.96
N PRO A 95 10.67 15.16 9.13
CA PRO A 95 10.95 16.59 9.23
C PRO A 95 12.06 17.08 8.29
N ASP A 96 12.98 16.21 7.87
CA ASP A 96 14.03 16.49 6.88
C ASP A 96 13.54 16.47 5.43
N GLY A 97 12.25 16.23 5.20
CA GLY A 97 11.61 16.17 3.90
C GLY A 97 11.69 14.80 3.21
N THR A 98 12.40 13.83 3.76
CA THR A 98 12.52 12.49 3.18
C THR A 98 11.25 11.64 3.39
N PHE A 99 11.03 10.67 2.51
CA PHE A 99 9.93 9.71 2.59
C PHE A 99 10.47 8.36 3.04
N ARG A 100 9.89 7.81 4.08
CA ARG A 100 10.39 6.59 4.69
C ARG A 100 9.63 5.36 4.24
N GLN A 101 10.36 4.30 3.86
CA GLN A 101 9.81 2.98 3.58
C GLN A 101 10.58 1.92 4.36
N LYS A 102 9.85 0.93 4.88
CA LYS A 102 10.43 -0.28 5.47
C LYS A 102 10.35 -1.41 4.45
N LEU A 103 11.47 -2.04 4.19
CA LEU A 103 11.60 -3.16 3.26
C LEU A 103 11.76 -4.46 4.03
N PHE A 104 11.23 -5.54 3.47
CA PHE A 104 11.32 -6.89 3.99
C PHE A 104 11.96 -7.75 2.91
N TRP A 105 13.10 -8.34 3.24
CA TRP A 105 13.90 -9.15 2.35
C TRP A 105 14.01 -10.56 2.88
N TRP A 106 13.90 -11.53 2.04
CA TRP A 106 14.12 -12.93 2.36
C TRP A 106 15.33 -13.43 1.59
N HIS A 107 16.10 -14.29 2.23
CA HIS A 107 17.26 -14.91 1.63
C HIS A 107 17.28 -16.40 1.98
N GLU A 108 17.56 -17.24 1.00
CA GLU A 108 17.72 -18.67 1.20
C GLU A 108 18.83 -18.96 2.22
N GLY A 109 18.50 -19.75 3.23
CA GLY A 109 19.47 -20.11 4.30
C GLY A 109 19.77 -18.99 5.29
N TYR A 110 19.01 -17.87 5.31
CA TYR A 110 19.15 -16.88 6.36
C TYR A 110 18.71 -17.44 7.71
N ASP A 111 19.60 -17.42 8.71
CA ASP A 111 19.30 -17.81 10.09
C ASP A 111 19.44 -16.59 11.03
N LEU A 112 18.32 -16.23 11.65
CA LEU A 112 18.24 -15.11 12.60
C LEU A 112 19.09 -15.37 13.85
N ARG A 113 19.28 -16.62 14.24
CA ARG A 113 20.07 -17.00 15.44
C ARG A 113 21.56 -16.79 15.23
N GLU A 114 22.01 -16.90 13.98
CA GLU A 114 23.41 -16.69 13.63
C GLU A 114 23.70 -15.20 13.37
N THR A 115 22.75 -14.46 12.79
CA THR A 115 22.98 -13.08 12.36
C THR A 115 21.77 -12.17 12.61
N LEU A 116 21.79 -11.49 13.78
CA LEU A 116 20.72 -10.50 14.11
C LEU A 116 20.82 -9.21 13.26
N HIS A 117 22.02 -8.82 12.87
CA HIS A 117 22.30 -7.64 12.06
C HIS A 117 22.95 -8.03 10.72
N PRO A 118 22.17 -8.61 9.79
CA PRO A 118 22.72 -9.07 8.52
C PRO A 118 23.24 -7.88 7.70
N PRO A 119 24.41 -8.02 7.03
CA PRO A 119 25.04 -6.92 6.28
C PRO A 119 24.36 -6.69 4.90
N LEU A 120 23.04 -6.60 4.89
CA LEU A 120 22.27 -6.25 3.70
C LEU A 120 22.56 -4.79 3.33
N LYS A 121 23.05 -4.57 2.11
CA LYS A 121 23.28 -3.23 1.54
C LYS A 121 22.12 -2.89 0.60
N VAL A 122 21.40 -1.82 0.91
CA VAL A 122 20.35 -1.29 0.04
C VAL A 122 20.79 0.04 -0.53
N THR A 123 20.77 0.16 -1.85
CA THR A 123 21.07 1.38 -2.59
C THR A 123 19.93 1.71 -3.53
N GLY A 124 19.84 2.97 -3.97
CA GLY A 124 18.85 3.33 -4.97
C GLY A 124 19.14 4.67 -5.60
N LYS A 125 18.64 4.80 -6.83
CA LYS A 125 18.73 6.03 -7.61
C LYS A 125 17.36 6.37 -8.20
N ARG A 126 17.07 7.66 -8.26
CA ARG A 126 15.89 8.15 -8.97
C ARG A 126 16.12 8.08 -10.47
N LEU A 127 15.11 7.63 -11.20
CA LEU A 127 15.13 7.59 -12.67
C LEU A 127 14.42 8.83 -13.21
N GLY A 128 14.85 9.29 -14.38
CA GLY A 128 14.22 10.39 -15.11
C GLY A 128 14.45 11.81 -14.55
N SER A 129 15.00 11.95 -13.34
CA SER A 129 15.35 13.27 -12.77
C SER A 129 16.44 13.14 -11.71
N PRO A 130 17.35 14.12 -11.58
CA PRO A 130 18.36 14.12 -10.54
C PRO A 130 17.73 14.14 -9.14
N ALA A 131 18.31 13.37 -8.25
CA ALA A 131 18.08 13.42 -6.81
C ALA A 131 19.30 12.83 -6.10
N PRO A 132 19.54 13.18 -4.83
CA PRO A 132 20.49 12.45 -4.02
C PRO A 132 20.12 10.95 -3.97
N PRO A 133 21.09 10.04 -3.79
CA PRO A 133 20.79 8.63 -3.59
C PRO A 133 19.92 8.45 -2.34
N LEU A 134 19.15 7.38 -2.28
CA LEU A 134 18.45 7.02 -1.06
C LEU A 134 19.44 6.74 0.07
N GLN A 135 19.00 6.97 1.30
CA GLN A 135 19.74 6.59 2.50
C GLN A 135 19.15 5.29 3.05
N SER A 136 20.04 4.35 3.39
CA SER A 136 19.69 3.06 3.96
C SER A 136 20.13 2.99 5.42
N GLY A 137 19.21 2.58 6.28
CA GLY A 137 19.50 2.32 7.68
C GLY A 137 20.17 0.96 7.90
N VAL A 138 20.44 0.65 9.15
CA VAL A 138 20.95 -0.67 9.58
C VAL A 138 19.88 -1.73 9.31
N SER A 139 20.33 -2.90 8.86
CA SER A 139 19.46 -4.04 8.66
C SER A 139 19.35 -4.87 9.93
N HIS A 140 18.16 -5.43 10.15
CA HIS A 140 17.85 -6.25 11.31
C HIS A 140 17.14 -7.53 10.84
N GLY A 141 17.55 -8.65 11.43
CA GLY A 141 16.80 -9.88 11.31
C GLY A 141 15.50 -9.81 12.10
N TRP A 142 14.48 -10.45 11.57
CA TRP A 142 13.18 -10.55 12.22
C TRP A 142 12.48 -11.84 11.81
N THR A 143 11.53 -12.28 12.63
CA THR A 143 10.63 -13.38 12.29
C THR A 143 9.27 -13.16 12.93
N ASN A 144 8.23 -13.59 12.24
CA ASN A 144 6.89 -13.73 12.81
C ASN A 144 6.66 -15.15 13.34
N ASP A 145 7.43 -16.10 12.84
CA ASP A 145 7.50 -17.50 13.27
C ASP A 145 8.93 -18.01 13.06
N GLU A 146 9.29 -19.10 13.71
CA GLU A 146 10.67 -19.62 13.68
C GLU A 146 11.10 -20.18 12.31
N SER A 147 10.15 -20.45 11.40
CA SER A 147 10.41 -21.11 10.12
C SER A 147 10.68 -20.14 8.96
N HIS A 148 10.33 -18.86 9.12
CA HIS A 148 10.38 -17.89 8.01
C HIS A 148 11.08 -16.59 8.40
N PRO A 149 12.35 -16.61 8.83
CA PRO A 149 13.06 -15.39 9.18
C PRO A 149 13.27 -14.52 7.95
N PHE A 150 13.28 -13.21 8.17
CA PHE A 150 13.52 -12.21 7.13
C PHE A 150 14.38 -11.05 7.64
N ILE A 151 14.90 -10.27 6.72
CA ILE A 151 15.74 -9.11 6.98
C ILE A 151 14.92 -7.86 6.78
N THR A 152 14.84 -7.00 7.79
CA THR A 152 14.20 -5.70 7.67
C THR A 152 15.23 -4.61 7.45
N ASN A 153 14.89 -3.64 6.60
CA ASN A 153 15.72 -2.48 6.35
C ASN A 153 14.84 -1.25 6.11
N GLY A 154 15.15 -0.14 6.79
CA GLY A 154 14.52 1.14 6.55
C GLY A 154 15.30 1.93 5.50
N ILE A 155 14.59 2.53 4.55
CA ILE A 155 15.17 3.45 3.57
C ILE A 155 14.49 4.81 3.63
N ASN A 156 15.26 5.88 3.39
CA ASN A 156 14.78 7.23 3.25
C ASN A 156 14.99 7.70 1.81
N LEU A 157 13.90 8.05 1.14
CA LEU A 157 13.87 8.53 -0.23
C LEU A 157 13.81 10.05 -0.20
N PRO A 158 14.79 10.78 -0.78
CA PRO A 158 14.83 12.24 -0.73
C PRO A 158 13.77 12.92 -1.59
N ALA A 159 13.08 12.19 -2.47
CA ALA A 159 12.04 12.74 -3.33
C ALA A 159 11.05 11.66 -3.77
N LEU A 160 9.84 12.08 -4.12
CA LEU A 160 8.87 11.25 -4.85
C LEU A 160 9.36 10.98 -6.29
N GLY A 161 8.77 9.99 -6.96
CA GLY A 161 9.04 9.68 -8.36
C GLY A 161 9.47 8.24 -8.60
N CYS A 162 10.14 8.01 -9.73
CA CYS A 162 10.57 6.69 -10.17
C CYS A 162 11.91 6.31 -9.54
N TRP A 163 11.95 5.19 -8.82
CA TRP A 163 13.15 4.75 -8.11
C TRP A 163 13.56 3.34 -8.50
N LYS A 164 14.81 3.18 -8.94
CA LYS A 164 15.46 1.86 -9.01
C LYS A 164 16.16 1.60 -7.69
N ILE A 165 15.79 0.51 -7.02
CA ILE A 165 16.32 0.08 -5.71
C ILE A 165 17.03 -1.25 -5.91
N THR A 166 18.18 -1.41 -5.26
CA THR A 166 19.00 -2.62 -5.33
C THR A 166 19.39 -3.05 -3.93
N GLY A 167 19.06 -4.28 -3.57
CA GLY A 167 19.54 -4.96 -2.37
C GLY A 167 20.64 -5.95 -2.71
N ARG A 168 21.69 -6.02 -1.87
CA ARG A 168 22.76 -7.00 -1.94
C ARG A 168 22.96 -7.65 -0.57
N TYR A 169 22.91 -8.96 -0.55
CA TYR A 169 23.16 -9.74 0.64
C TYR A 169 23.86 -11.04 0.28
N ALA A 170 24.94 -11.36 0.99
CA ALA A 170 25.83 -12.49 0.66
C ALA A 170 26.27 -12.43 -0.82
N ASP A 171 26.01 -13.48 -1.58
CA ASP A 171 26.32 -13.60 -3.01
C ASP A 171 25.15 -13.20 -3.92
N ALA A 172 24.06 -12.70 -3.35
CA ALA A 172 22.84 -12.37 -4.09
C ALA A 172 22.63 -10.86 -4.25
N GLU A 173 22.12 -10.49 -5.42
CA GLU A 173 21.69 -9.12 -5.74
C GLU A 173 20.29 -9.14 -6.35
N LEU A 174 19.45 -8.20 -5.96
CA LEU A 174 18.11 -8.00 -6.51
C LEU A 174 17.84 -6.53 -6.75
N SER A 175 17.37 -6.19 -7.96
CA SER A 175 16.95 -4.82 -8.31
C SER A 175 15.51 -4.80 -8.72
N PHE A 176 14.79 -3.75 -8.32
CA PHE A 176 13.41 -3.49 -8.73
C PHE A 176 13.17 -1.99 -8.90
N VAL A 177 12.08 -1.64 -9.57
CA VAL A 177 11.67 -0.25 -9.81
C VAL A 177 10.28 -0.03 -9.26
N VAL A 178 10.10 1.08 -8.55
CA VAL A 178 8.83 1.52 -7.99
C VAL A 178 8.54 2.97 -8.30
N TRP A 179 7.26 3.31 -8.41
CA TRP A 179 6.78 4.69 -8.46
C TRP A 179 6.35 5.14 -7.07
N VAL A 180 7.02 6.15 -6.53
CA VAL A 180 6.75 6.71 -5.20
C VAL A 180 5.91 7.98 -5.35
N MET A 181 4.76 8.02 -4.67
CA MET A 181 3.80 9.12 -4.78
C MET A 181 3.16 9.45 -3.41
N LYS A 182 2.48 10.61 -3.35
CA LYS A 182 1.72 11.02 -2.16
C LYS A 182 0.55 10.11 -1.88
#